data_3fab3ca4d887d4bfc6f0137f53935f5c
#
_entry.id   3fab3ca4d887d4bfc6f0137f53935f5c
#
_cell.length_a   1.000
_cell.length_b   1.000
_cell.length_c   1.000
_cell.angle_alpha   90.00
_cell.angle_beta   90.00
_cell.angle_gamma   90.00
#
_symmetry.space_group_name_H-M   'P 1'
#
loop_
_entity.id
_entity.type
_entity.pdbx_description
1 polymer ?
#
loop_
_entity_poly.entity_id
_entity_poly.type
_entity_poly.pdbx_seq_one_letter_code
_entity_poly.pdbx_strand_id
1 'polypeptide(L)'
;LFAVVEAKLVATGTPGEVDMEVTTRDRLTLNVGAGGSYVGGVSGFRTSLGESNFLGLGDRVAGSFTETSDGEYRGAFAYSDLHVLDTWHTANVRLGRTEEGDSASVDVRRPFKFLVDPRSYGGALAHEEAAIDYFRGGESVAEIPYRRNAFDADMAWGDGPREQRRFVGVMLAAEDVDYDTATGVQAADFDGAADHWSVFLGPTVSWQWIDGFRKVEGLDTLDYVQDLVLGPSLSFRAGGRWRDAADGDGVLQPEMELGAGLTAEPIGSVYTNLGVRGAIRYDDGDAVGWTATGQARAFALVHDRHTIAASAVFDGVEESQDVLRELTLGEDNGLRGYRTRLLSGTRRVRCNLEHRFDTGLDVATVRLGLLAFHDVGWVGEGGALGEHVRSAGVGARLGSPPLLGDALLRIDVAKPLDRVDGEDRDWQVSVTVGQVFTFGGNLGRSAR
;
A
#
# COMPACT_ATOMS: atom_id res chain seq x y z
N LEU A 1 8.72 -5.91 -21.13
CA LEU A 1 8.71 -6.74 -22.36
C LEU A 1 10.01 -7.52 -22.53
N PHE A 2 11.14 -6.95 -22.15
CA PHE A 2 12.44 -7.57 -22.29
C PHE A 2 13.03 -7.98 -20.94
N ALA A 3 13.69 -9.14 -20.90
CA ALA A 3 14.41 -9.60 -19.70
C ALA A 3 15.76 -8.89 -19.57
N VAL A 4 16.38 -8.56 -20.69
CA VAL A 4 17.66 -7.84 -20.76
C VAL A 4 17.58 -6.85 -21.90
N VAL A 5 18.10 -5.66 -21.67
CA VAL A 5 18.34 -4.65 -22.70
C VAL A 5 19.77 -4.15 -22.52
N GLU A 6 20.61 -4.42 -23.50
CA GLU A 6 21.99 -3.94 -23.54
C GLU A 6 22.13 -2.93 -24.68
N ALA A 7 22.59 -1.73 -24.35
CA ALA A 7 22.89 -0.71 -25.35
C ALA A 7 24.41 -0.49 -25.41
N LYS A 8 24.98 -0.59 -26.60
CA LYS A 8 26.40 -0.41 -26.85
C LYS A 8 26.61 0.63 -27.96
N LEU A 9 27.46 1.59 -27.70
CA LEU A 9 27.89 2.53 -28.75
C LEU A 9 28.99 1.89 -29.59
N VAL A 10 28.79 1.88 -30.91
CA VAL A 10 29.72 1.32 -31.89
C VAL A 10 30.15 2.42 -32.85
N ALA A 11 31.42 2.51 -33.14
CA ALA A 11 31.95 3.50 -34.10
C ALA A 11 31.48 3.17 -35.53
N THR A 12 30.90 4.15 -36.24
CA THR A 12 30.43 3.98 -37.63
C THR A 12 31.54 4.00 -38.67
N GLY A 13 32.75 4.46 -38.30
CA GLY A 13 33.84 4.77 -39.22
C GLY A 13 33.78 6.19 -39.74
N THR A 14 32.71 6.94 -39.51
CA THR A 14 32.59 8.36 -39.84
C THR A 14 32.96 9.23 -38.62
N PRO A 15 33.90 10.18 -38.70
CA PRO A 15 34.26 11.02 -37.58
C PRO A 15 33.06 11.80 -37.04
N GLY A 16 32.76 11.62 -35.72
CA GLY A 16 31.65 12.32 -35.03
C GLY A 16 30.34 11.58 -35.04
N GLU A 17 30.24 10.38 -35.64
CA GLU A 17 29.06 9.55 -35.67
C GLU A 17 29.29 8.24 -34.88
N VAL A 18 28.27 7.78 -34.18
CA VAL A 18 28.22 6.49 -33.48
C VAL A 18 26.88 5.82 -33.72
N ASP A 19 26.89 4.54 -33.91
CA ASP A 19 25.69 3.71 -33.90
C ASP A 19 25.41 3.22 -32.48
N MET A 20 24.14 3.12 -32.14
CA MET A 20 23.71 2.46 -30.93
C MET A 20 23.19 1.07 -31.28
N GLU A 21 23.96 0.05 -30.93
CA GLU A 21 23.52 -1.35 -31.02
C GLU A 21 22.74 -1.69 -29.78
N VAL A 22 21.46 -2.06 -29.95
CA VAL A 22 20.59 -2.47 -28.84
C VAL A 22 20.28 -3.96 -28.97
N THR A 23 20.78 -4.72 -28.02
CA THR A 23 20.50 -6.15 -27.92
C THR A 23 19.39 -6.37 -26.88
N THR A 24 18.30 -6.99 -27.28
CA THR A 24 17.19 -7.31 -26.38
C THR A 24 17.02 -8.83 -26.25
N ARG A 25 16.62 -9.26 -25.08
CA ARG A 25 16.20 -10.63 -24.82
C ARG A 25 14.77 -10.62 -24.33
N ASP A 26 13.89 -11.32 -25.02
CA ASP A 26 12.48 -11.38 -24.67
C ASP A 26 12.25 -12.06 -23.31
N ARG A 27 11.23 -11.60 -22.62
CA ARG A 27 10.72 -12.19 -21.39
C ARG A 27 9.40 -12.89 -21.69
N LEU A 28 9.14 -14.01 -21.00
CA LEU A 28 7.79 -14.56 -20.97
C LEU A 28 6.85 -13.53 -20.35
N THR A 29 5.83 -13.14 -21.08
CA THR A 29 4.89 -12.08 -20.70
C THR A 29 3.64 -12.62 -19.98
N LEU A 30 3.35 -13.91 -20.17
CA LEU A 30 2.28 -14.62 -19.50
C LEU A 30 2.73 -15.02 -18.09
N ASN A 31 1.93 -14.63 -17.10
CA ASN A 31 2.11 -14.97 -15.69
C ASN A 31 0.88 -15.73 -15.19
N VAL A 32 1.09 -16.90 -14.65
CA VAL A 32 0.05 -17.72 -14.01
C VAL A 32 0.43 -17.89 -12.55
N GLY A 33 -0.47 -17.56 -11.65
CA GLY A 33 -0.27 -17.69 -10.22
C GLY A 33 -1.35 -18.54 -9.57
N ALA A 34 -0.94 -19.38 -8.63
CA ALA A 34 -1.82 -20.05 -7.68
C ALA A 34 -1.13 -20.07 -6.33
N GLY A 35 -1.87 -19.85 -5.27
CA GLY A 35 -1.33 -19.81 -3.92
C GLY A 35 -2.38 -20.11 -2.88
N GLY A 36 -1.92 -20.60 -1.72
CA GLY A 36 -2.71 -20.75 -0.52
C GLY A 36 -2.14 -19.84 0.56
N SER A 37 -2.97 -19.46 1.51
CA SER A 37 -2.59 -18.73 2.72
C SER A 37 -3.27 -19.34 3.93
N TYR A 38 -2.63 -19.20 5.08
CA TYR A 38 -3.23 -19.46 6.39
C TYR A 38 -2.69 -18.39 7.34
N VAL A 39 -3.57 -17.50 7.79
CA VAL A 39 -3.19 -16.30 8.55
C VAL A 39 -4.25 -16.07 9.63
N GLY A 40 -3.84 -16.02 10.89
CA GLY A 40 -4.72 -15.70 12.02
C GLY A 40 -5.94 -16.60 12.14
N GLY A 41 -5.83 -17.90 11.77
CA GLY A 41 -6.93 -18.85 11.81
C GLY A 41 -7.75 -18.94 10.50
N VAL A 42 -7.53 -18.03 9.54
CA VAL A 42 -8.24 -17.99 8.26
C VAL A 42 -7.38 -18.62 7.16
N SER A 43 -7.91 -19.62 6.46
CA SER A 43 -7.29 -20.19 5.26
C SER A 43 -7.79 -19.48 4.01
N GLY A 44 -6.92 -19.29 3.02
CA GLY A 44 -7.28 -18.67 1.77
C GLY A 44 -6.68 -19.39 0.57
N PHE A 45 -7.34 -19.27 -0.56
CA PHE A 45 -6.86 -19.72 -1.87
C PHE A 45 -6.91 -18.56 -2.84
N ARG A 46 -5.86 -18.44 -3.66
CA ARG A 46 -5.76 -17.39 -4.69
C ARG A 46 -5.30 -17.98 -6.01
N THR A 47 -5.94 -17.54 -7.09
CA THR A 47 -5.46 -17.73 -8.45
C THR A 47 -5.29 -16.41 -9.18
N SER A 48 -4.36 -16.35 -10.11
CA SER A 48 -4.19 -15.18 -10.97
C SER A 48 -3.66 -15.57 -12.34
N LEU A 49 -4.06 -14.80 -13.33
CA LEU A 49 -3.58 -14.88 -14.71
C LEU A 49 -3.27 -13.46 -15.18
N GLY A 50 -2.10 -13.24 -15.73
CA GLY A 50 -1.69 -11.95 -16.25
C GLY A 50 -0.90 -12.06 -17.53
N GLU A 51 -1.12 -11.14 -18.46
CA GLU A 51 -0.35 -10.97 -19.68
C GLU A 51 0.15 -9.52 -19.74
N SER A 52 1.47 -9.34 -19.85
CA SER A 52 2.11 -8.00 -19.84
C SER A 52 2.48 -7.47 -21.22
N ASN A 53 2.10 -8.19 -22.27
CA ASN A 53 2.23 -7.77 -23.66
C ASN A 53 1.00 -8.22 -24.48
N PHE A 54 -0.18 -7.85 -24.00
CA PHE A 54 -1.44 -8.28 -24.59
C PHE A 54 -1.52 -7.86 -26.05
N LEU A 55 -1.76 -8.85 -26.92
CA LEU A 55 -1.78 -8.69 -28.37
C LEU A 55 -0.49 -8.10 -29.00
N GLY A 56 0.63 -8.09 -28.27
CA GLY A 56 1.88 -7.51 -28.76
C GLY A 56 1.96 -5.98 -28.65
N LEU A 57 0.97 -5.33 -28.04
CA LEU A 57 0.86 -3.87 -27.94
C LEU A 57 1.59 -3.27 -26.72
N GLY A 58 2.13 -4.12 -25.83
CA GLY A 58 2.72 -3.67 -24.57
C GLY A 58 1.70 -3.41 -23.47
N ASP A 59 0.43 -3.64 -23.75
CA ASP A 59 -0.66 -3.51 -22.78
C ASP A 59 -0.61 -4.64 -21.77
N ARG A 60 -1.22 -4.40 -20.59
CA ARG A 60 -1.28 -5.40 -19.51
C ARG A 60 -2.73 -5.75 -19.22
N VAL A 61 -2.99 -7.05 -19.12
CA VAL A 61 -4.26 -7.59 -18.66
C VAL A 61 -3.98 -8.53 -17.50
N ALA A 62 -4.74 -8.43 -16.42
CA ALA A 62 -4.64 -9.34 -15.29
C ALA A 62 -6.01 -9.66 -14.72
N GLY A 63 -6.20 -10.90 -14.32
CA GLY A 63 -7.35 -11.36 -13.54
C GLY A 63 -6.87 -12.11 -12.30
N SER A 64 -7.59 -11.99 -11.20
CA SER A 64 -7.33 -12.77 -9.99
C SER A 64 -8.63 -13.11 -9.29
N PHE A 65 -8.62 -14.24 -8.59
CA PHE A 65 -9.67 -14.67 -7.70
C PHE A 65 -9.05 -15.12 -6.37
N THR A 66 -9.65 -14.71 -5.27
CA THR A 66 -9.27 -15.10 -3.91
C THR A 66 -10.53 -15.50 -3.17
N GLU A 67 -10.45 -16.54 -2.36
CA GLU A 67 -11.52 -17.00 -1.48
C GLU A 67 -10.92 -17.44 -0.15
N THR A 68 -11.60 -17.15 0.93
CA THR A 68 -11.14 -17.43 2.29
C THR A 68 -12.16 -18.28 3.06
N SER A 69 -11.71 -18.98 4.11
CA SER A 69 -12.55 -19.92 4.88
C SER A 69 -13.62 -19.24 5.73
N ASP A 70 -13.53 -17.95 5.96
CA ASP A 70 -14.54 -17.11 6.61
C ASP A 70 -15.63 -16.65 5.64
N GLY A 71 -15.52 -17.01 4.35
CA GLY A 71 -16.54 -16.77 3.33
C GLY A 71 -16.27 -15.53 2.48
N GLU A 72 -15.22 -14.77 2.78
CA GLU A 72 -14.84 -13.63 1.95
C GLU A 72 -14.31 -14.12 0.60
N TYR A 73 -14.77 -13.53 -0.48
CA TYR A 73 -14.20 -13.74 -1.80
C TYR A 73 -13.90 -12.42 -2.50
N ARG A 74 -12.93 -12.45 -3.41
CA ARG A 74 -12.57 -11.29 -4.23
C ARG A 74 -12.19 -11.73 -5.63
N GLY A 75 -12.97 -11.31 -6.61
CA GLY A 75 -12.62 -11.34 -8.02
C GLY A 75 -12.09 -9.98 -8.45
N ALA A 76 -11.02 -9.92 -9.24
CA ALA A 76 -10.50 -8.68 -9.78
C ALA A 76 -10.04 -8.86 -11.23
N PHE A 77 -10.28 -7.83 -12.04
CA PHE A 77 -9.77 -7.69 -13.40
C PHE A 77 -9.12 -6.33 -13.55
N ALA A 78 -7.98 -6.27 -14.24
CA ALA A 78 -7.28 -5.04 -14.54
C ALA A 78 -6.78 -5.04 -15.99
N TYR A 79 -6.95 -3.90 -16.65
CA TYR A 79 -6.34 -3.59 -17.94
C TYR A 79 -5.54 -2.30 -17.82
N SER A 80 -4.36 -2.26 -18.40
CA SER A 80 -3.52 -1.07 -18.45
C SER A 80 -2.91 -0.90 -19.83
N ASP A 81 -3.21 0.23 -20.46
CA ASP A 81 -2.52 0.74 -21.64
C ASP A 81 -1.52 1.80 -21.19
N LEU A 82 -0.25 1.60 -21.50
CA LEU A 82 0.84 2.49 -21.09
C LEU A 82 1.14 3.60 -22.11
N HIS A 83 0.50 3.54 -23.28
CA HIS A 83 0.76 4.45 -24.41
C HIS A 83 -0.51 4.71 -25.24
N VAL A 84 -1.58 5.10 -24.59
CA VAL A 84 -2.89 5.35 -25.23
C VAL A 84 -2.71 6.11 -26.55
N LEU A 85 -3.14 5.49 -27.67
CA LEU A 85 -3.01 6.03 -29.00
C LEU A 85 -1.57 6.49 -29.35
N ASP A 86 -0.56 5.71 -28.97
CA ASP A 86 0.88 5.99 -29.15
C ASP A 86 1.34 7.32 -28.50
N THR A 87 0.63 7.80 -27.49
CA THR A 87 0.99 8.99 -26.75
C THR A 87 1.65 8.64 -25.39
N TRP A 88 2.00 9.67 -24.62
CA TRP A 88 2.51 9.52 -23.26
C TRP A 88 1.40 9.36 -22.20
N HIS A 89 0.15 9.18 -22.62
CA HIS A 89 -0.95 8.91 -21.70
C HIS A 89 -0.99 7.43 -21.32
N THR A 90 -1.41 7.17 -20.12
CA THR A 90 -1.73 5.83 -19.63
C THR A 90 -3.22 5.75 -19.33
N ALA A 91 -3.81 4.60 -19.59
CA ALA A 91 -5.17 4.30 -19.15
C ALA A 91 -5.16 3.03 -18.29
N ASN A 92 -5.90 3.05 -17.21
CA ASN A 92 -6.08 1.90 -16.35
C ASN A 92 -7.58 1.68 -16.12
N VAL A 93 -8.04 0.47 -16.32
CA VAL A 93 -9.39 0.02 -15.99
C VAL A 93 -9.26 -1.08 -14.96
N ARG A 94 -10.03 -0.99 -13.87
CA ARG A 94 -10.14 -2.03 -12.86
C ARG A 94 -11.59 -2.35 -12.60
N LEU A 95 -11.88 -3.64 -12.49
CA LEU A 95 -13.18 -4.16 -12.09
C LEU A 95 -12.93 -5.10 -10.92
N GLY A 96 -13.76 -5.04 -9.91
CA GLY A 96 -13.70 -5.90 -8.74
C GLY A 96 -15.08 -6.38 -8.34
N ARG A 97 -15.13 -7.53 -7.68
CA ARG A 97 -16.31 -8.08 -7.05
C ARG A 97 -15.94 -8.78 -5.77
N THR A 98 -16.66 -8.48 -4.71
CA THR A 98 -16.58 -9.12 -3.40
C THR A 98 -17.97 -9.63 -2.99
N GLU A 99 -18.08 -10.26 -1.83
CA GLU A 99 -19.39 -10.59 -1.23
C GLU A 99 -20.21 -9.34 -0.91
N GLU A 100 -19.56 -8.22 -0.61
CA GLU A 100 -20.19 -6.96 -0.22
C GLU A 100 -20.68 -6.14 -1.43
N GLY A 101 -20.08 -6.35 -2.61
CA GLY A 101 -20.49 -5.62 -3.82
C GLY A 101 -19.46 -5.57 -4.93
N ASP A 102 -19.74 -4.70 -5.88
CA ASP A 102 -18.96 -4.51 -7.10
C ASP A 102 -18.13 -3.23 -7.04
N SER A 103 -17.00 -3.22 -7.73
CA SER A 103 -16.20 -2.01 -7.91
C SER A 103 -15.75 -1.85 -9.36
N ALA A 104 -15.67 -0.60 -9.82
CA ALA A 104 -15.16 -0.26 -11.14
C ALA A 104 -14.37 1.05 -11.07
N SER A 105 -13.25 1.13 -11.76
CA SER A 105 -12.53 2.40 -11.92
C SER A 105 -11.88 2.53 -13.28
N VAL A 106 -11.82 3.77 -13.76
CA VAL A 106 -11.11 4.17 -14.98
C VAL A 106 -10.24 5.36 -14.62
N ASP A 107 -8.95 5.27 -14.89
CA ASP A 107 -7.97 6.33 -14.72
C ASP A 107 -7.28 6.60 -16.07
N VAL A 108 -7.25 7.85 -16.48
CA VAL A 108 -6.53 8.29 -17.68
C VAL A 108 -5.66 9.47 -17.31
N ARG A 109 -4.35 9.33 -17.49
CA ARG A 109 -3.41 10.39 -17.14
C ARG A 109 -2.15 10.43 -17.99
N ARG A 110 -1.58 11.61 -18.09
CA ARG A 110 -0.21 11.81 -18.52
C ARG A 110 0.67 11.99 -17.28
N PRO A 111 1.36 10.93 -16.81
CA PRO A 111 2.20 11.03 -15.62
C PRO A 111 3.51 11.78 -15.92
N PHE A 112 4.23 12.16 -14.88
CA PHE A 112 5.65 12.46 -14.99
C PHE A 112 6.40 11.14 -15.25
N LYS A 113 6.82 10.89 -16.49
CA LYS A 113 7.58 9.67 -16.87
C LYS A 113 9.07 9.80 -16.63
N PHE A 114 9.59 11.01 -16.77
CA PHE A 114 11.00 11.32 -16.58
C PHE A 114 11.17 12.31 -15.43
N LEU A 115 12.34 12.25 -14.79
CA LEU A 115 12.66 13.14 -13.67
C LEU A 115 12.56 14.65 -14.00
N VAL A 116 12.64 15.01 -15.27
CA VAL A 116 12.60 16.38 -15.74
C VAL A 116 11.33 16.74 -16.52
N ASP A 117 10.34 15.87 -16.53
CA ASP A 117 9.08 16.18 -17.20
C ASP A 117 8.46 17.47 -16.67
N PRO A 118 7.96 18.35 -17.56
CA PRO A 118 7.45 19.66 -17.15
C PRO A 118 6.03 19.61 -16.61
N ARG A 119 5.24 18.59 -16.92
CA ARG A 119 3.81 18.53 -16.53
C ARG A 119 3.26 17.12 -16.42
N SER A 120 2.31 16.96 -15.52
CA SER A 120 1.44 15.81 -15.37
C SER A 120 -0.01 16.29 -15.29
N TYR A 121 -0.94 15.53 -15.82
CA TYR A 121 -2.37 15.77 -15.67
C TYR A 121 -3.16 14.49 -15.91
N GLY A 122 -4.34 14.42 -15.34
CA GLY A 122 -5.23 13.29 -15.54
C GLY A 122 -6.48 13.36 -14.71
N GLY A 123 -7.22 12.28 -14.74
CA GLY A 123 -8.41 12.11 -13.91
C GLY A 123 -8.86 10.66 -13.85
N ALA A 124 -9.67 10.37 -12.85
CA ALA A 124 -10.24 9.06 -12.64
C ALA A 124 -11.72 9.15 -12.28
N LEU A 125 -12.43 8.08 -12.60
CA LEU A 125 -13.78 7.79 -12.13
C LEU A 125 -13.73 6.47 -11.38
N ALA A 126 -14.42 6.38 -10.26
CA ALA A 126 -14.54 5.17 -9.49
C ALA A 126 -15.97 4.98 -8.98
N HIS A 127 -16.39 3.73 -8.97
CA HIS A 127 -17.60 3.25 -8.33
C HIS A 127 -17.22 2.12 -7.39
N GLU A 128 -17.81 2.10 -6.21
CA GLU A 128 -17.53 1.08 -5.19
C GLU A 128 -18.80 0.80 -4.40
N GLU A 129 -19.18 -0.48 -4.31
CA GLU A 129 -20.13 -1.02 -3.35
C GLU A 129 -19.32 -1.90 -2.39
N ALA A 130 -19.39 -1.62 -1.10
CA ALA A 130 -18.62 -2.29 -0.06
C ALA A 130 -19.29 -2.10 1.30
N ALA A 131 -18.68 -2.61 2.37
CA ALA A 131 -19.13 -2.36 3.73
C ALA A 131 -18.01 -1.84 4.63
N ILE A 132 -18.40 -1.15 5.68
CA ILE A 132 -17.54 -0.76 6.78
C ILE A 132 -17.81 -1.72 7.93
N ASP A 133 -16.85 -2.56 8.22
CA ASP A 133 -16.94 -3.55 9.28
C ASP A 133 -16.36 -3.03 10.60
N TYR A 134 -17.05 -3.35 11.68
CA TYR A 134 -16.61 -3.16 13.05
C TYR A 134 -16.31 -4.49 13.71
N PHE A 135 -15.15 -4.60 14.33
CA PHE A 135 -14.69 -5.87 14.92
C PHE A 135 -14.53 -5.77 16.43
N ARG A 136 -14.86 -6.86 17.13
CA ARG A 136 -14.56 -7.07 18.55
C ARG A 136 -14.04 -8.48 18.75
N GLY A 137 -12.80 -8.61 19.24
CA GLY A 137 -12.16 -9.91 19.42
C GLY A 137 -11.98 -10.71 18.12
N GLY A 138 -11.83 -10.03 16.97
CA GLY A 138 -11.67 -10.67 15.67
C GLY A 138 -12.98 -11.08 14.97
N GLU A 139 -14.13 -10.82 15.60
CA GLU A 139 -15.45 -11.10 15.03
C GLU A 139 -16.13 -9.82 14.57
N SER A 140 -16.78 -9.83 13.40
CA SER A 140 -17.59 -8.69 12.94
C SER A 140 -18.83 -8.57 13.84
N VAL A 141 -19.02 -7.39 14.42
CA VAL A 141 -20.15 -7.08 15.31
C VAL A 141 -21.16 -6.14 14.66
N ALA A 142 -20.72 -5.35 13.69
CA ALA A 142 -21.57 -4.51 12.88
C ALA A 142 -20.95 -4.31 11.50
N GLU A 143 -21.80 -4.11 10.52
CA GLU A 143 -21.47 -3.86 9.13
C GLU A 143 -22.37 -2.74 8.59
N ILE A 144 -21.78 -1.72 7.97
CA ILE A 144 -22.51 -0.63 7.32
C ILE A 144 -22.22 -0.69 5.83
N PRO A 145 -23.14 -1.24 5.03
CA PRO A 145 -22.98 -1.23 3.59
C PRO A 145 -23.03 0.20 3.04
N TYR A 146 -22.24 0.48 2.00
CA TYR A 146 -22.25 1.77 1.34
C TYR A 146 -22.02 1.65 -0.16
N ARG A 147 -22.48 2.67 -0.88
CA ARG A 147 -22.17 2.91 -2.28
C ARG A 147 -21.45 4.24 -2.40
N ARG A 148 -20.32 4.24 -3.12
CA ARG A 148 -19.53 5.44 -3.35
C ARG A 148 -19.27 5.61 -4.85
N ASN A 149 -19.59 6.81 -5.37
CA ASN A 149 -19.16 7.26 -6.68
C ASN A 149 -18.12 8.37 -6.49
N ALA A 150 -17.00 8.30 -7.17
CA ALA A 150 -15.94 9.29 -7.02
C ALA A 150 -15.37 9.71 -8.37
N PHE A 151 -14.99 10.97 -8.44
CA PHE A 151 -14.25 11.58 -9.53
C PHE A 151 -13.05 12.32 -8.97
N ASP A 152 -11.91 12.21 -9.62
CA ASP A 152 -10.77 13.09 -9.38
C ASP A 152 -10.16 13.58 -10.69
N ALA A 153 -9.60 14.78 -10.65
CA ALA A 153 -8.78 15.36 -11.71
C ALA A 153 -7.66 16.17 -11.10
N ASP A 154 -6.48 16.06 -11.67
CA ASP A 154 -5.31 16.81 -11.24
C ASP A 154 -4.48 17.33 -12.41
N MET A 155 -3.80 18.43 -12.16
CA MET A 155 -2.79 18.96 -13.05
C MET A 155 -1.63 19.51 -12.23
N ALA A 156 -0.40 19.17 -12.62
CA ALA A 156 0.81 19.66 -11.95
C ALA A 156 1.89 20.03 -12.96
N TRP A 157 2.67 21.03 -12.59
CA TRP A 157 3.86 21.51 -13.31
C TRP A 157 5.10 21.22 -12.47
N GLY A 158 6.09 20.61 -13.10
CA GLY A 158 7.38 20.31 -12.50
C GLY A 158 8.46 21.29 -12.94
N ASP A 159 9.24 21.79 -11.98
CA ASP A 159 10.35 22.71 -12.20
C ASP A 159 11.56 22.31 -11.35
N GLY A 160 12.74 22.82 -11.73
CA GLY A 160 14.00 22.57 -11.03
C GLY A 160 14.89 21.50 -11.68
N PRO A 161 16.15 21.42 -11.26
CA PRO A 161 17.10 20.41 -11.73
C PRO A 161 16.71 19.01 -11.29
N ARG A 162 17.35 17.99 -11.85
CA ARG A 162 17.08 16.57 -11.56
C ARG A 162 17.20 16.25 -10.07
N GLU A 163 18.16 16.85 -9.38
CA GLU A 163 18.47 16.61 -7.97
C GLU A 163 17.51 17.33 -7.02
N GLN A 164 16.78 18.33 -7.51
CA GLN A 164 15.84 19.10 -6.69
C GLN A 164 14.64 19.51 -7.54
N ARG A 165 13.55 18.78 -7.37
CA ARG A 165 12.31 19.01 -8.11
C ARG A 165 11.26 19.66 -7.23
N ARG A 166 10.57 20.63 -7.79
CA ARG A 166 9.38 21.25 -7.23
C ARG A 166 8.20 21.00 -8.17
N PHE A 167 7.07 20.66 -7.61
CA PHE A 167 5.84 20.46 -8.34
C PHE A 167 4.76 21.35 -7.73
N VAL A 168 4.06 22.08 -8.59
CA VAL A 168 2.92 22.92 -8.20
C VAL A 168 1.75 22.51 -9.06
N GLY A 169 0.60 22.29 -8.45
CA GLY A 169 -0.57 21.79 -9.16
C GLY A 169 -1.89 22.22 -8.54
N VAL A 170 -2.95 21.70 -9.10
CA VAL A 170 -4.31 21.84 -8.61
C VAL A 170 -4.99 20.47 -8.66
N MET A 171 -5.85 20.20 -7.69
CA MET A 171 -6.65 19.00 -7.61
C MET A 171 -8.12 19.37 -7.44
N LEU A 172 -8.97 18.69 -8.19
CA LEU A 172 -10.42 18.64 -8.05
C LEU A 172 -10.78 17.21 -7.68
N ALA A 173 -11.58 17.01 -6.66
CA ALA A 173 -12.15 15.72 -6.32
C ALA A 173 -13.63 15.89 -5.96
N ALA A 174 -14.46 14.93 -6.36
CA ALA A 174 -15.87 14.89 -6.01
C ALA A 174 -16.23 13.46 -5.60
N GLU A 175 -17.10 13.33 -4.64
CA GLU A 175 -17.67 12.04 -4.23
C GLU A 175 -19.12 12.17 -3.82
N ASP A 176 -19.85 11.07 -4.01
CA ASP A 176 -21.22 10.85 -3.62
C ASP A 176 -21.26 9.53 -2.88
N VAL A 177 -21.74 9.53 -1.64
CA VAL A 177 -21.74 8.38 -0.74
C VAL A 177 -23.12 8.19 -0.17
N ASP A 178 -23.68 7.00 -0.43
CA ASP A 178 -24.95 6.53 0.13
C ASP A 178 -24.65 5.41 1.12
N TYR A 179 -25.21 5.44 2.30
CA TYR A 179 -25.12 4.42 3.33
C TYR A 179 -26.43 3.67 3.49
N ASP A 180 -26.32 2.35 3.58
CA ASP A 180 -27.46 1.50 3.97
C ASP A 180 -27.51 1.33 5.49
N THR A 181 -28.63 0.77 5.98
CA THR A 181 -28.82 0.49 7.40
C THR A 181 -27.77 -0.47 7.91
N ALA A 182 -27.17 -0.15 9.05
CA ALA A 182 -26.24 -1.03 9.74
C ALA A 182 -26.86 -2.38 10.07
N THR A 183 -26.09 -3.45 9.92
CA THR A 183 -26.48 -4.83 10.27
C THR A 183 -25.50 -5.43 11.28
N GLY A 184 -25.89 -6.52 11.96
CA GLY A 184 -25.05 -7.19 12.96
C GLY A 184 -25.57 -7.06 14.39
N VAL A 185 -24.89 -7.70 15.33
CA VAL A 185 -25.35 -7.82 16.74
C VAL A 185 -25.26 -6.51 17.53
N GLN A 186 -24.42 -5.57 17.08
CA GLN A 186 -24.25 -4.24 17.66
C GLN A 186 -24.58 -3.12 16.65
N ALA A 187 -25.36 -3.42 15.63
CA ALA A 187 -25.70 -2.45 14.57
C ALA A 187 -26.25 -1.11 15.12
N ALA A 188 -27.06 -1.17 16.19
CA ALA A 188 -27.66 0.03 16.78
C ALA A 188 -26.63 1.03 17.38
N ASP A 189 -25.43 0.58 17.70
CA ASP A 189 -24.37 1.43 18.23
C ASP A 189 -23.65 2.24 17.12
N PHE A 190 -23.89 1.86 15.87
CA PHE A 190 -23.27 2.44 14.67
C PHE A 190 -24.29 3.04 13.69
N ASP A 191 -25.53 3.18 14.11
CA ASP A 191 -26.59 3.77 13.30
C ASP A 191 -26.43 5.32 13.30
N GLY A 192 -26.54 5.95 12.14
CA GLY A 192 -26.44 7.41 12.00
C GLY A 192 -25.52 7.91 10.88
N ALA A 193 -25.05 7.01 10.01
CA ALA A 193 -24.38 7.40 8.78
C ALA A 193 -25.34 8.24 7.91
N ALA A 194 -24.89 9.40 7.46
CA ALA A 194 -25.69 10.26 6.58
C ALA A 194 -25.13 10.26 5.17
N ASP A 195 -26.03 10.02 4.20
CA ASP A 195 -25.72 10.18 2.79
C ASP A 195 -25.22 11.59 2.52
N HIS A 196 -24.23 11.70 1.66
CA HIS A 196 -23.70 13.01 1.31
C HIS A 196 -22.99 13.01 -0.04
N TRP A 197 -22.94 14.18 -0.65
CA TRP A 197 -21.98 14.43 -1.71
C TRP A 197 -21.01 15.54 -1.33
N SER A 198 -19.81 15.50 -1.89
CA SER A 198 -18.80 16.52 -1.62
C SER A 198 -17.94 16.83 -2.83
N VAL A 199 -17.45 18.08 -2.90
CA VAL A 199 -16.49 18.54 -3.92
C VAL A 199 -15.35 19.26 -3.26
N PHE A 200 -14.14 18.79 -3.45
CA PHE A 200 -12.90 19.42 -3.03
C PHE A 200 -12.23 20.12 -4.20
N LEU A 201 -11.71 21.33 -3.98
CA LEU A 201 -10.83 22.05 -4.89
C LEU A 201 -9.68 22.68 -4.11
N GLY A 202 -8.45 22.43 -4.54
CA GLY A 202 -7.30 23.03 -3.87
C GLY A 202 -5.97 22.90 -4.61
N PRO A 203 -5.01 23.81 -4.33
CA PRO A 203 -3.64 23.71 -4.79
C PRO A 203 -2.90 22.54 -4.13
N THR A 204 -1.92 22.03 -4.86
CA THR A 204 -0.96 21.04 -4.41
C THR A 204 0.45 21.54 -4.63
N VAL A 205 1.35 21.31 -3.68
CA VAL A 205 2.77 21.65 -3.82
C VAL A 205 3.58 20.48 -3.28
N SER A 206 4.60 20.07 -4.01
CA SER A 206 5.55 19.09 -3.49
C SER A 206 6.98 19.40 -3.92
N TRP A 207 7.90 18.92 -3.07
CA TRP A 207 9.34 19.02 -3.29
C TRP A 207 9.96 17.64 -3.12
N GLN A 208 10.91 17.33 -3.97
CA GLN A 208 11.72 16.13 -3.89
C GLN A 208 13.18 16.51 -4.07
N TRP A 209 14.01 16.10 -3.15
CA TRP A 209 15.47 16.21 -3.24
C TRP A 209 16.03 14.80 -3.42
N ILE A 210 16.97 14.67 -4.35
CA ILE A 210 17.63 13.40 -4.66
C ILE A 210 19.11 13.56 -4.30
N ASP A 211 19.49 13.01 -3.16
CA ASP A 211 20.88 13.05 -2.68
C ASP A 211 21.74 11.97 -3.33
N GLY A 212 21.11 11.00 -3.97
CA GLY A 212 21.78 9.93 -4.69
C GLY A 212 20.93 8.71 -4.91
N PHE A 213 21.55 7.70 -5.52
CA PHE A 213 20.94 6.39 -5.78
C PHE A 213 21.81 5.29 -5.17
N ARG A 214 21.19 4.24 -4.67
CA ARG A 214 21.86 3.04 -4.17
C ARG A 214 21.21 1.80 -4.75
N LYS A 215 22.03 0.84 -5.14
CA LYS A 215 21.60 -0.52 -5.45
C LYS A 215 21.91 -1.39 -4.25
N VAL A 216 20.90 -1.98 -3.67
CA VAL A 216 21.00 -2.74 -2.42
C VAL A 216 20.30 -4.09 -2.60
N GLU A 217 20.98 -5.15 -2.22
CA GLU A 217 20.46 -6.52 -2.20
C GLU A 217 20.12 -6.92 -0.75
N GLY A 218 19.12 -7.79 -0.59
CA GLY A 218 18.78 -8.38 0.72
C GLY A 218 17.98 -7.48 1.67
N LEU A 219 17.35 -6.40 1.19
CA LEU A 219 16.44 -5.60 2.02
C LEU A 219 15.08 -6.30 2.17
N ASP A 220 14.36 -6.49 1.08
CA ASP A 220 12.99 -7.02 1.11
C ASP A 220 12.90 -8.48 0.64
N THR A 221 13.84 -8.90 -0.18
CA THR A 221 13.89 -10.24 -0.77
C THR A 221 15.28 -10.86 -0.61
N LEU A 222 15.42 -12.14 -0.96
CA LEU A 222 16.70 -12.85 -0.82
C LEU A 222 17.69 -12.55 -1.97
N ASP A 223 17.18 -12.38 -3.21
CA ASP A 223 18.02 -12.32 -4.43
C ASP A 223 17.73 -11.10 -5.32
N TYR A 224 16.93 -10.17 -4.88
CA TYR A 224 16.54 -9.03 -5.70
C TYR A 224 17.31 -7.77 -5.31
N VAL A 225 17.92 -7.12 -6.30
CA VAL A 225 18.57 -5.83 -6.12
C VAL A 225 17.54 -4.72 -6.22
N GLN A 226 17.43 -3.91 -5.17
CA GLN A 226 16.52 -2.78 -5.10
C GLN A 226 17.27 -1.49 -5.40
N ASP A 227 16.68 -0.65 -6.25
CA ASP A 227 17.16 0.72 -6.50
C ASP A 227 16.51 1.66 -5.47
N LEU A 228 17.32 2.23 -4.59
CA LEU A 228 16.89 3.22 -3.62
C LEU A 228 17.22 4.62 -4.10
N VAL A 229 16.22 5.50 -4.05
CA VAL A 229 16.40 6.95 -4.22
C VAL A 229 16.56 7.55 -2.83
N LEU A 230 17.74 8.12 -2.54
CA LEU A 230 18.03 8.78 -1.27
C LEU A 230 17.63 10.25 -1.34
N GLY A 231 17.17 10.78 -0.23
CA GLY A 231 16.83 12.18 -0.06
C GLY A 231 15.46 12.40 0.59
N PRO A 232 15.17 13.64 0.97
CA PRO A 232 13.89 14.03 1.55
C PRO A 232 12.84 14.34 0.48
N SER A 233 11.59 14.26 0.88
CA SER A 233 10.42 14.72 0.11
C SER A 233 9.43 15.41 1.03
N LEU A 234 8.70 16.39 0.48
CA LEU A 234 7.65 17.12 1.17
C LEU A 234 6.47 17.30 0.21
N SER A 235 5.26 17.15 0.71
CA SER A 235 4.04 17.42 -0.05
C SER A 235 3.04 18.18 0.83
N PHE A 236 2.32 19.08 0.22
CA PHE A 236 1.27 19.86 0.87
C PHE A 236 0.10 20.03 -0.09
N ARG A 237 -1.10 19.88 0.43
CA ARG A 237 -2.36 20.18 -0.23
C ARG A 237 -3.22 20.96 0.74
N ALA A 238 -3.88 22.00 0.27
CA ALA A 238 -4.91 22.70 1.03
C ALA A 238 -6.03 23.11 0.09
N GLY A 239 -7.23 23.24 0.60
CA GLY A 239 -8.36 23.64 -0.22
C GLY A 239 -9.65 23.73 0.55
N GLY A 240 -10.73 23.90 -0.17
CA GLY A 240 -12.08 23.87 0.36
C GLY A 240 -12.82 22.65 -0.14
N ARG A 241 -13.49 21.96 0.77
CA ARG A 241 -14.45 20.89 0.45
C ARG A 241 -15.84 21.44 0.71
N TRP A 242 -16.64 21.55 -0.34
CA TRP A 242 -18.06 21.75 -0.19
C TRP A 242 -18.69 20.39 0.09
N ARG A 243 -19.44 20.28 1.18
CA ARG A 243 -20.17 19.08 1.56
C ARG A 243 -21.64 19.42 1.76
N ASP A 244 -22.51 18.62 1.18
CA ASP A 244 -23.95 18.68 1.34
C ASP A 244 -24.42 17.33 1.90
N ALA A 245 -25.06 17.35 3.06
CA ALA A 245 -25.67 16.18 3.66
C ALA A 245 -27.17 16.18 3.40
N ALA A 246 -27.80 15.02 3.36
CA ALA A 246 -29.19 14.83 2.96
C ALA A 246 -30.21 15.65 3.78
N ASP A 247 -29.85 16.13 4.95
CA ASP A 247 -30.71 16.80 5.92
C ASP A 247 -30.33 18.27 6.20
N GLY A 248 -29.33 18.82 5.52
CA GLY A 248 -28.75 20.12 5.86
C GLY A 248 -28.43 21.05 4.70
N ASP A 249 -28.15 22.29 5.04
CA ASP A 249 -27.54 23.24 4.13
C ASP A 249 -26.07 22.85 3.88
N GLY A 250 -25.61 22.95 2.62
CA GLY A 250 -24.23 22.62 2.26
C GLY A 250 -23.21 23.50 2.99
N VAL A 251 -22.12 22.92 3.45
CA VAL A 251 -21.05 23.58 4.21
C VAL A 251 -19.74 23.58 3.44
N LEU A 252 -18.98 24.67 3.54
CA LEU A 252 -17.62 24.75 3.03
C LEU A 252 -16.63 24.41 4.15
N GLN A 253 -15.93 23.32 4.01
CA GLN A 253 -14.97 22.78 4.97
C GLN A 253 -13.53 22.99 4.49
N PRO A 254 -12.71 23.81 5.14
CA PRO A 254 -11.29 23.86 4.89
C PRO A 254 -10.64 22.50 5.16
N GLU A 255 -9.84 22.01 4.19
CA GLU A 255 -9.11 20.75 4.27
C GLU A 255 -7.64 20.98 3.99
N MET A 256 -6.77 20.37 4.78
CA MET A 256 -5.32 20.40 4.59
C MET A 256 -4.72 19.01 4.71
N GLU A 257 -3.70 18.74 3.89
CA GLU A 257 -2.90 17.52 3.96
C GLU A 257 -1.42 17.87 3.89
N LEU A 258 -0.62 17.24 4.75
CA LEU A 258 0.83 17.34 4.79
C LEU A 258 1.44 15.94 4.70
N GLY A 259 2.47 15.79 3.87
CA GLY A 259 3.28 14.60 3.80
C GLY A 259 4.76 14.95 3.82
N ALA A 260 5.57 14.19 4.55
CA ALA A 260 7.02 14.31 4.53
C ALA A 260 7.66 12.92 4.54
N GLY A 261 8.76 12.75 3.83
CA GLY A 261 9.48 11.50 3.72
C GLY A 261 11.00 11.72 3.70
N LEU A 262 11.74 10.73 4.14
CA LEU A 262 13.19 10.69 4.06
C LEU A 262 13.66 9.25 3.85
N THR A 263 14.42 9.03 2.78
CA THR A 263 15.20 7.80 2.61
C THR A 263 16.66 8.14 2.72
N ALA A 264 17.39 7.48 3.62
CA ALA A 264 18.79 7.80 3.90
C ALA A 264 19.63 6.55 4.16
N GLU A 265 20.93 6.69 3.98
CA GLU A 265 21.99 5.77 4.39
C GLU A 265 22.85 6.48 5.45
N PRO A 266 22.43 6.52 6.73
CA PRO A 266 23.11 7.31 7.77
C PRO A 266 24.50 6.77 8.12
N ILE A 267 24.69 5.47 8.01
CA ILE A 267 25.98 4.76 8.21
C ILE A 267 26.02 3.68 7.15
N GLY A 268 27.16 3.43 6.56
CA GLY A 268 27.31 2.38 5.53
C GLY A 268 26.64 1.08 5.97
N SER A 269 25.87 0.47 5.08
CA SER A 269 25.07 -0.75 5.32
C SER A 269 23.83 -0.57 6.21
N VAL A 270 23.51 0.65 6.66
CA VAL A 270 22.25 0.95 7.37
C VAL A 270 21.39 1.86 6.50
N TYR A 271 20.21 1.39 6.15
CA TYR A 271 19.24 2.10 5.35
C TYR A 271 18.04 2.45 6.19
N THR A 272 17.56 3.70 6.08
CA THR A 272 16.39 4.17 6.82
C THR A 272 15.37 4.77 5.88
N ASN A 273 14.10 4.53 6.19
CA ASN A 273 12.96 5.16 5.53
C ASN A 273 12.02 5.70 6.59
N LEU A 274 11.87 7.02 6.63
CA LEU A 274 10.98 7.73 7.53
C LEU A 274 9.87 8.39 6.72
N GLY A 275 8.67 8.43 7.24
CA GLY A 275 7.56 9.09 6.58
C GLY A 275 6.47 9.48 7.57
N VAL A 276 5.86 10.62 7.32
CA VAL A 276 4.64 11.08 7.99
C VAL A 276 3.67 11.61 6.96
N ARG A 277 2.39 11.38 7.18
CA ARG A 277 1.30 11.97 6.42
C ARG A 277 0.15 12.26 7.36
N GLY A 278 -0.49 13.41 7.21
CA GLY A 278 -1.68 13.75 7.96
C GLY A 278 -2.59 14.63 7.13
N ALA A 279 -3.89 14.47 7.33
CA ALA A 279 -4.93 15.31 6.78
C ALA A 279 -5.87 15.74 7.90
N ILE A 280 -6.42 16.92 7.79
CA ILE A 280 -7.38 17.48 8.73
C ILE A 280 -8.43 18.29 7.97
N ARG A 281 -9.67 18.20 8.42
CA ARG A 281 -10.83 18.91 7.92
C ARG A 281 -11.47 19.69 9.06
N TYR A 282 -11.92 20.90 8.75
CA TYR A 282 -12.56 21.80 9.71
C TYR A 282 -13.98 22.12 9.30
N ASP A 283 -14.85 22.36 10.28
CA ASP A 283 -16.20 22.90 10.12
C ASP A 283 -16.44 23.92 11.22
N ASP A 284 -16.86 25.13 10.86
CA ASP A 284 -17.08 26.28 11.76
C ASP A 284 -15.94 26.53 12.78
N GLY A 285 -14.72 26.20 12.38
CA GLY A 285 -13.51 26.36 13.20
C GLY A 285 -13.11 25.15 14.06
N ASP A 286 -13.96 24.16 14.17
CA ASP A 286 -13.68 22.90 14.86
C ASP A 286 -13.12 21.82 13.91
N ALA A 287 -12.22 20.99 14.39
CA ALA A 287 -11.74 19.84 13.63
C ALA A 287 -12.81 18.74 13.64
N VAL A 288 -13.34 18.42 12.46
CA VAL A 288 -14.42 17.43 12.30
C VAL A 288 -13.92 16.07 11.81
N GLY A 289 -12.71 16.02 11.28
CA GLY A 289 -12.07 14.77 10.89
C GLY A 289 -10.57 14.97 10.70
N TRP A 290 -9.80 13.98 11.14
CA TRP A 290 -8.37 13.94 10.83
C TRP A 290 -7.86 12.51 10.64
N THR A 291 -6.81 12.38 9.84
CA THR A 291 -6.05 11.14 9.69
C THR A 291 -4.57 11.43 9.85
N ALA A 292 -3.84 10.53 10.46
CA ALA A 292 -2.39 10.63 10.56
C ALA A 292 -1.74 9.25 10.44
N THR A 293 -0.68 9.16 9.65
CA THR A 293 0.16 7.96 9.55
C THR A 293 1.61 8.38 9.69
N GLY A 294 2.34 7.69 10.57
CA GLY A 294 3.79 7.82 10.73
C GLY A 294 4.46 6.48 10.53
N GLN A 295 5.59 6.43 9.82
CA GLN A 295 6.40 5.23 9.70
C GLN A 295 7.87 5.52 9.89
N ALA A 296 8.56 4.59 10.54
CA ALA A 296 10.00 4.54 10.62
C ALA A 296 10.46 3.11 10.35
N ARG A 297 11.37 2.94 9.40
CA ARG A 297 11.96 1.66 9.04
C ARG A 297 13.47 1.78 9.01
N ALA A 298 14.15 0.76 9.52
CA ALA A 298 15.60 0.69 9.51
C ALA A 298 16.03 -0.74 9.16
N PHE A 299 16.94 -0.85 8.21
CA PHE A 299 17.51 -2.11 7.77
C PHE A 299 19.03 -2.01 7.87
N ALA A 300 19.63 -2.87 8.67
CA ALA A 300 21.08 -2.96 8.83
C ALA A 300 21.58 -4.27 8.21
N LEU A 301 22.37 -4.17 7.16
CA LEU A 301 23.11 -5.31 6.58
C LEU A 301 24.35 -5.54 7.45
N VAL A 302 24.20 -6.41 8.45
CA VAL A 302 25.25 -6.60 9.49
C VAL A 302 26.40 -7.46 8.97
N HIS A 303 26.10 -8.38 8.07
CA HIS A 303 27.04 -9.28 7.41
C HIS A 303 26.42 -9.72 6.09
N ASP A 304 27.19 -10.31 5.18
CA ASP A 304 26.80 -10.70 3.82
C ASP A 304 25.45 -11.47 3.74
N ARG A 305 25.02 -12.11 4.83
CA ARG A 305 23.81 -12.93 4.88
C ARG A 305 22.86 -12.58 6.02
N HIS A 306 23.15 -11.53 6.78
CA HIS A 306 22.37 -11.16 7.96
C HIS A 306 21.82 -9.75 7.83
N THR A 307 20.52 -9.60 7.92
CA THR A 307 19.83 -8.31 7.95
C THR A 307 19.03 -8.17 9.24
N ILE A 308 19.29 -7.11 9.99
CA ILE A 308 18.39 -6.67 11.07
C ILE A 308 17.42 -5.66 10.48
N ALA A 309 16.13 -5.98 10.51
CA ALA A 309 15.08 -5.13 9.99
C ALA A 309 14.15 -4.70 11.13
N ALA A 310 13.91 -3.42 11.26
CA ALA A 310 12.98 -2.84 12.23
C ALA A 310 11.95 -1.95 11.51
N SER A 311 10.72 -2.00 11.97
CA SER A 311 9.63 -1.16 11.51
C SER A 311 8.80 -0.67 12.69
N ALA A 312 8.45 0.61 12.70
CA ALA A 312 7.46 1.19 13.59
C ALA A 312 6.47 1.97 12.74
N VAL A 313 5.18 1.75 12.96
CA VAL A 313 4.09 2.43 12.25
C VAL A 313 3.07 2.90 13.27
N PHE A 314 2.68 4.16 13.16
CA PHE A 314 1.55 4.77 13.85
C PHE A 314 0.47 5.10 12.84
N ASP A 315 -0.76 4.77 13.15
CA ASP A 315 -1.96 5.18 12.43
C ASP A 315 -2.95 5.79 13.43
N GLY A 316 -3.60 6.87 13.05
CA GLY A 316 -4.66 7.52 13.82
C GLY A 316 -5.74 8.07 12.92
N VAL A 317 -6.98 8.00 13.37
CA VAL A 317 -8.16 8.49 12.68
C VAL A 317 -9.17 9.03 13.69
N GLU A 318 -9.85 10.08 13.30
CA GLU A 318 -11.02 10.62 14.01
C GLU A 318 -11.99 11.20 12.98
N GLU A 319 -13.26 10.98 13.18
CA GLU A 319 -14.31 11.45 12.30
C GLU A 319 -15.58 11.69 13.13
N SER A 320 -16.19 12.84 12.96
CA SER A 320 -17.40 13.24 13.71
C SER A 320 -18.61 13.54 12.83
N GLN A 321 -18.42 13.60 11.52
CA GLN A 321 -19.47 13.94 10.55
C GLN A 321 -19.70 12.85 9.50
N ASP A 322 -18.97 11.74 9.62
CA ASP A 322 -19.03 10.61 8.69
C ASP A 322 -18.86 9.31 9.47
N VAL A 323 -19.00 8.18 8.79
CA VAL A 323 -18.75 6.88 9.39
C VAL A 323 -17.27 6.73 9.74
N LEU A 324 -16.99 6.54 11.00
CA LEU A 324 -15.64 6.31 11.48
C LEU A 324 -15.18 4.90 11.10
N ARG A 325 -14.14 4.80 10.28
CA ARG A 325 -13.48 3.52 9.98
C ARG A 325 -12.47 3.21 11.07
N GLU A 326 -12.74 2.21 11.89
CA GLU A 326 -11.83 1.77 12.94
C GLU A 326 -10.55 1.15 12.36
N LEU A 327 -9.47 1.31 13.10
CA LEU A 327 -8.19 0.66 12.83
C LEU A 327 -8.14 -0.68 13.56
N THR A 328 -7.87 -1.76 12.85
CA THR A 328 -7.74 -3.09 13.45
C THR A 328 -6.27 -3.50 13.58
N LEU A 329 -5.97 -4.40 14.51
CA LEU A 329 -4.67 -5.00 14.72
C LEU A 329 -4.80 -6.51 14.97
N GLY A 330 -4.03 -7.28 14.21
CA GLY A 330 -3.96 -8.72 14.27
C GLY A 330 -2.87 -9.24 13.32
N GLU A 331 -2.92 -10.50 12.96
CA GLU A 331 -1.91 -11.12 12.09
C GLU A 331 -1.93 -10.54 10.67
N ASP A 332 -3.10 -10.21 10.16
CA ASP A 332 -3.30 -9.62 8.83
C ASP A 332 -2.59 -8.28 8.62
N ASN A 333 -2.28 -7.58 9.69
CA ASN A 333 -1.65 -6.27 9.63
C ASN A 333 -0.39 -6.11 10.51
N GLY A 334 0.25 -7.22 10.88
CA GLY A 334 1.63 -7.23 11.37
C GLY A 334 1.84 -7.61 12.84
N LEU A 335 0.83 -8.15 13.52
CA LEU A 335 0.95 -8.73 14.86
C LEU A 335 0.84 -10.26 14.78
N ARG A 336 1.91 -10.93 14.37
CA ARG A 336 1.93 -12.39 14.14
C ARG A 336 1.58 -13.18 15.39
N GLY A 337 0.90 -14.31 15.19
CA GLY A 337 0.51 -15.23 16.26
C GLY A 337 -0.79 -14.89 16.95
N TYR A 338 -1.49 -13.85 16.54
CA TYR A 338 -2.82 -13.51 17.00
C TYR A 338 -3.84 -13.67 15.87
N ARG A 339 -5.12 -13.76 16.21
CA ARG A 339 -6.21 -13.77 15.24
C ARG A 339 -6.20 -12.49 14.41
N THR A 340 -6.70 -12.55 13.18
CA THR A 340 -6.93 -11.36 12.35
C THR A 340 -7.92 -10.42 13.02
N ARG A 341 -7.70 -9.09 12.86
CA ARG A 341 -8.64 -8.05 13.36
C ARG A 341 -8.97 -8.16 14.84
N LEU A 342 -8.05 -8.74 15.67
CA LEU A 342 -8.29 -9.03 17.08
C LEU A 342 -8.61 -7.80 17.93
N LEU A 343 -7.87 -6.71 17.70
CA LEU A 343 -8.04 -5.44 18.40
C LEU A 343 -8.53 -4.39 17.41
N SER A 344 -9.39 -3.48 17.88
CA SER A 344 -9.92 -2.36 17.09
C SER A 344 -9.93 -1.08 17.89
N GLY A 345 -9.88 0.06 17.22
CA GLY A 345 -9.90 1.39 17.82
C GLY A 345 -9.55 2.48 16.82
N THR A 346 -9.31 3.70 17.30
CA THR A 346 -9.03 4.87 16.47
C THR A 346 -7.57 5.24 16.37
N ARG A 347 -6.72 4.60 17.15
CA ARG A 347 -5.26 4.76 17.16
C ARG A 347 -4.57 3.43 17.27
N ARG A 348 -3.53 3.24 16.44
CA ARG A 348 -2.77 2.00 16.38
C ARG A 348 -1.28 2.30 16.28
N VAL A 349 -0.49 1.58 17.06
CA VAL A 349 0.97 1.50 16.91
C VAL A 349 1.35 0.05 16.72
N ARG A 350 2.24 -0.22 15.79
CA ARG A 350 2.84 -1.54 15.60
C ARG A 350 4.34 -1.41 15.41
N CYS A 351 5.08 -2.26 16.08
CA CYS A 351 6.52 -2.35 15.99
C CYS A 351 6.92 -3.79 15.68
N ASN A 352 7.74 -3.97 14.65
CA ASN A 352 8.24 -5.27 14.25
C ASN A 352 9.77 -5.22 14.23
N LEU A 353 10.41 -6.23 14.81
CA LEU A 353 11.85 -6.44 14.76
C LEU A 353 12.12 -7.82 14.19
N GLU A 354 12.94 -7.91 13.16
CA GLU A 354 13.32 -9.16 12.52
C GLU A 354 14.83 -9.26 12.37
N HIS A 355 15.38 -10.44 12.70
CA HIS A 355 16.68 -10.85 12.26
C HIS A 355 16.51 -11.84 11.12
N ARG A 356 16.85 -11.43 9.92
CA ARG A 356 16.74 -12.20 8.68
C ARG A 356 18.09 -12.81 8.35
N PHE A 357 18.09 -14.09 7.99
CA PHE A 357 19.29 -14.84 7.61
C PHE A 357 19.07 -15.53 6.26
N ASP A 358 19.85 -15.14 5.26
CA ASP A 358 19.94 -15.84 3.98
C ASP A 358 20.85 -17.06 4.16
N THR A 359 20.29 -18.25 4.06
CA THR A 359 21.09 -19.47 4.25
C THR A 359 22.10 -19.71 3.11
N GLY A 360 21.87 -19.10 1.93
CA GLY A 360 22.58 -19.36 0.70
C GLY A 360 22.31 -20.76 0.13
N LEU A 361 21.27 -21.44 0.62
CA LEU A 361 20.87 -22.74 0.09
C LEU A 361 19.86 -22.54 -1.04
N ASP A 362 20.21 -23.02 -2.21
CA ASP A 362 19.36 -23.04 -3.37
C ASP A 362 18.98 -24.49 -3.68
N VAL A 363 17.67 -24.79 -3.67
CA VAL A 363 17.13 -26.09 -4.07
C VAL A 363 16.36 -25.87 -5.36
N ALA A 364 16.93 -26.31 -6.48
CA ALA A 364 16.49 -25.98 -7.81
C ALA A 364 16.48 -24.45 -8.02
N THR A 365 15.30 -23.82 -8.10
CA THR A 365 15.15 -22.37 -8.27
C THR A 365 14.67 -21.66 -7.01
N VAL A 366 14.61 -22.38 -5.87
CA VAL A 366 14.08 -21.86 -4.61
C VAL A 366 15.22 -21.60 -3.65
N ARG A 367 15.40 -20.34 -3.25
CA ARG A 367 16.33 -19.90 -2.20
C ARG A 367 15.66 -19.88 -0.84
N LEU A 368 16.36 -20.40 0.16
CA LEU A 368 15.89 -20.50 1.54
C LEU A 368 16.48 -19.38 2.41
N GLY A 369 15.61 -18.63 3.07
CA GLY A 369 15.95 -17.73 4.17
C GLY A 369 15.28 -18.16 5.47
N LEU A 370 15.87 -17.80 6.58
CA LEU A 370 15.32 -17.99 7.93
C LEU A 370 15.18 -16.64 8.63
N LEU A 371 14.30 -16.55 9.62
CA LEU A 371 14.22 -15.38 10.47
C LEU A 371 13.77 -15.71 11.88
N ALA A 372 14.15 -14.84 12.82
CA ALA A 372 13.53 -14.72 14.13
C ALA A 372 12.92 -13.33 14.26
N PHE A 373 11.81 -13.21 14.98
CA PHE A 373 11.09 -11.96 15.09
C PHE A 373 10.48 -11.71 16.47
N HIS A 374 10.20 -10.44 16.72
CA HIS A 374 9.42 -9.96 17.84
C HIS A 374 8.53 -8.83 17.38
N ASP A 375 7.21 -8.96 17.62
CA ASP A 375 6.19 -7.98 17.26
C ASP A 375 5.55 -7.41 18.51
N VAL A 376 5.25 -6.12 18.47
CA VAL A 376 4.55 -5.40 19.56
C VAL A 376 3.50 -4.50 18.93
N GLY A 377 2.29 -4.52 19.47
CA GLY A 377 1.20 -3.68 19.01
C GLY A 377 0.40 -3.03 20.13
N TRP A 378 -0.18 -1.87 19.83
CA TRP A 378 -1.10 -1.13 20.68
C TRP A 378 -2.28 -0.68 19.83
N VAL A 379 -3.48 -0.77 20.38
CA VAL A 379 -4.67 -0.13 19.84
C VAL A 379 -5.38 0.60 20.97
N GLY A 380 -5.96 1.76 20.69
CA GLY A 380 -6.67 2.55 21.68
C GLY A 380 -7.65 3.53 21.06
N GLU A 381 -8.39 4.20 21.90
CA GLU A 381 -9.43 5.17 21.56
C GLU A 381 -9.20 6.50 22.29
N GLY A 382 -9.80 7.57 21.77
CA GLY A 382 -9.97 8.85 22.48
C GLY A 382 -8.68 9.51 22.98
N GLY A 383 -7.54 9.25 22.38
CA GLY A 383 -6.27 9.90 22.75
C GLY A 383 -5.31 9.03 23.57
N ALA A 384 -5.73 7.91 24.09
CA ALA A 384 -4.90 6.95 24.79
C ALA A 384 -4.59 5.74 23.90
N LEU A 385 -3.40 5.16 24.04
CA LEU A 385 -3.10 3.83 23.55
C LEU A 385 -3.47 2.84 24.68
N GLY A 386 -4.12 1.73 24.31
CA GLY A 386 -4.41 0.64 25.23
C GLY A 386 -3.15 -0.10 25.70
N GLU A 387 -3.34 -1.23 26.36
CA GLU A 387 -2.25 -2.10 26.74
C GLU A 387 -1.53 -2.65 25.50
N HIS A 388 -0.23 -2.89 25.63
CA HIS A 388 0.54 -3.49 24.54
C HIS A 388 0.30 -5.01 24.46
N VAL A 389 0.35 -5.53 23.25
CA VAL A 389 0.27 -6.95 22.94
C VAL A 389 1.51 -7.37 22.17
N ARG A 390 2.15 -8.47 22.58
CA ARG A 390 3.44 -8.92 22.05
C ARG A 390 3.37 -10.34 21.54
N SER A 391 4.18 -10.62 20.55
CA SER A 391 4.48 -11.97 20.10
C SER A 391 5.95 -12.12 19.72
N ALA A 392 6.41 -13.36 19.67
CA ALA A 392 7.73 -13.70 19.17
C ALA A 392 7.67 -15.03 18.42
N GLY A 393 8.59 -15.23 17.49
CA GLY A 393 8.60 -16.44 16.70
C GLY A 393 9.79 -16.57 15.77
N VAL A 394 9.71 -17.61 14.97
CA VAL A 394 10.67 -17.91 13.91
C VAL A 394 9.94 -18.16 12.60
N GLY A 395 10.63 -18.02 11.48
CA GLY A 395 10.02 -18.26 10.20
C GLY A 395 11.00 -18.66 9.11
N ALA A 396 10.46 -19.17 8.03
CA ALA A 396 11.16 -19.45 6.79
C ALA A 396 10.66 -18.52 5.68
N ARG A 397 11.57 -18.21 4.76
CA ARG A 397 11.31 -17.44 3.55
C ARG A 397 11.80 -18.22 2.35
N LEU A 398 10.94 -18.42 1.38
CA LEU A 398 11.27 -19.12 0.15
C LEU A 398 11.12 -18.15 -1.01
N GLY A 399 12.23 -17.79 -1.63
CA GLY A 399 12.31 -16.94 -2.83
C GLY A 399 12.50 -17.78 -4.07
N SER A 400 11.81 -17.47 -5.14
CA SER A 400 12.03 -18.10 -6.43
C SER A 400 11.72 -17.10 -7.55
N PRO A 401 12.71 -16.34 -8.04
CA PRO A 401 12.48 -15.37 -9.11
C PRO A 401 11.73 -15.89 -10.32
N PRO A 402 11.96 -17.13 -10.80
CA PRO A 402 11.20 -17.69 -11.91
C PRO A 402 9.73 -17.99 -11.60
N LEU A 403 9.38 -18.27 -10.33
CA LEU A 403 8.03 -18.69 -9.94
C LEU A 403 7.26 -17.57 -9.24
N LEU A 404 7.93 -16.78 -8.39
CA LEU A 404 7.31 -15.78 -7.52
C LEU A 404 7.69 -14.34 -7.91
N GLY A 405 8.60 -14.17 -8.88
CA GLY A 405 9.16 -12.86 -9.18
C GLY A 405 9.93 -12.29 -7.99
N ASP A 406 9.55 -11.10 -7.54
CA ASP A 406 10.08 -10.42 -6.35
C ASP A 406 9.34 -10.77 -5.05
N ALA A 407 8.34 -11.64 -5.09
CA ALA A 407 7.62 -12.10 -3.91
C ALA A 407 8.33 -13.25 -3.20
N LEU A 408 8.07 -13.39 -1.90
CA LEU A 408 8.53 -14.50 -1.07
C LEU A 408 7.35 -15.28 -0.52
N LEU A 409 7.43 -16.61 -0.53
CA LEU A 409 6.57 -17.43 0.31
C LEU A 409 7.08 -17.38 1.75
N ARG A 410 6.20 -17.05 2.68
CA ARG A 410 6.44 -16.88 4.10
C ARG A 410 5.77 -17.96 4.89
N ILE A 411 6.52 -18.59 5.79
CA ILE A 411 6.01 -19.54 6.79
C ILE A 411 6.50 -19.06 8.13
N ASP A 412 5.60 -18.68 9.04
CA ASP A 412 5.94 -18.20 10.36
C ASP A 412 5.31 -19.11 11.43
N VAL A 413 6.03 -19.32 12.51
CA VAL A 413 5.58 -19.96 13.74
C VAL A 413 5.74 -18.95 14.86
N ALA A 414 4.64 -18.47 15.39
CA ALA A 414 4.58 -17.39 16.35
C ALA A 414 3.93 -17.83 17.65
N LYS A 415 4.33 -17.22 18.75
CA LYS A 415 3.73 -17.41 20.06
C LYS A 415 3.27 -16.09 20.63
N PRO A 416 1.95 -15.95 20.98
CA PRO A 416 1.47 -14.84 21.79
C PRO A 416 2.17 -14.82 23.14
N LEU A 417 2.67 -13.66 23.56
CA LEU A 417 3.34 -13.48 24.87
C LEU A 417 2.38 -12.92 25.91
N ASP A 418 1.39 -12.15 25.50
CA ASP A 418 0.39 -11.54 26.36
C ASP A 418 -0.97 -12.24 26.18
N ARG A 419 -1.83 -12.14 27.19
CA ARG A 419 -3.21 -12.62 27.12
C ARG A 419 -4.11 -11.52 26.57
N VAL A 420 -4.94 -11.89 25.64
CA VAL A 420 -6.07 -11.10 25.16
C VAL A 420 -7.32 -11.94 25.36
N ASP A 421 -8.40 -11.34 25.80
CA ASP A 421 -9.66 -12.06 26.05
C ASP A 421 -10.14 -12.77 24.77
N GLY A 422 -10.49 -14.05 24.92
CA GLY A 422 -10.90 -14.90 23.80
C GLY A 422 -9.76 -15.52 22.98
N GLU A 423 -8.48 -15.24 23.32
CA GLU A 423 -7.32 -15.78 22.61
C GLU A 423 -6.52 -16.78 23.47
N ASP A 424 -6.18 -17.91 22.85
CA ASP A 424 -5.25 -18.88 23.42
C ASP A 424 -3.80 -18.41 23.20
N ARG A 425 -2.91 -18.75 24.14
CA ARG A 425 -1.47 -18.50 24.02
C ARG A 425 -0.72 -19.65 23.37
N ASP A 426 -1.39 -20.37 22.49
CA ASP A 426 -0.77 -21.48 21.78
C ASP A 426 0.07 -21.00 20.58
N TRP A 427 0.94 -21.87 20.11
CA TRP A 427 1.71 -21.64 18.93
C TRP A 427 0.78 -21.54 17.70
N GLN A 428 0.91 -20.43 16.96
CA GLN A 428 0.21 -20.19 15.72
C GLN A 428 1.16 -20.36 14.53
N VAL A 429 0.67 -20.98 13.48
CA VAL A 429 1.40 -21.13 12.22
C VAL A 429 0.71 -20.30 11.16
N SER A 430 1.45 -19.54 10.41
CA SER A 430 0.91 -18.82 9.24
C SER A 430 1.72 -19.09 7.99
N VAL A 431 1.04 -19.10 6.86
CA VAL A 431 1.61 -19.28 5.53
C VAL A 431 1.01 -18.23 4.60
N THR A 432 1.84 -17.43 3.96
CA THR A 432 1.36 -16.38 3.04
C THR A 432 2.47 -15.94 2.09
N VAL A 433 2.11 -15.12 1.11
CA VAL A 433 3.06 -14.52 0.15
C VAL A 433 3.33 -13.07 0.54
N GLY A 434 4.59 -12.67 0.48
CA GLY A 434 5.06 -11.33 0.82
C GLY A 434 5.74 -11.24 2.17
N GLN A 435 6.25 -10.05 2.53
CA GLN A 435 6.85 -9.74 3.83
C GLN A 435 5.82 -9.09 4.75
N VAL A 436 6.04 -9.16 6.07
CA VAL A 436 5.23 -8.39 7.06
C VAL A 436 5.40 -6.90 6.82
N PHE A 437 6.62 -6.47 6.54
CA PHE A 437 6.93 -5.11 6.13
C PHE A 437 8.10 -5.11 5.15
N THR A 438 8.10 -4.12 4.25
CA THR A 438 9.14 -3.89 3.25
C THR A 438 9.78 -2.53 3.46
N PHE A 439 11.01 -2.33 2.97
CA PHE A 439 11.71 -1.06 3.07
C PHE A 439 10.95 0.06 2.33
N GLY A 440 10.52 -0.20 1.11
CA GLY A 440 9.87 0.75 0.21
C GLY A 440 8.33 0.83 0.33
N GLY A 441 7.71 0.30 1.39
CA GLY A 441 6.25 0.32 1.56
C GLY A 441 5.68 1.75 1.59
N ASN A 442 4.67 2.01 0.76
CA ASN A 442 4.05 3.33 0.65
C ASN A 442 3.22 3.69 1.88
N LEU A 443 3.30 4.95 2.33
CA LEU A 443 2.46 5.56 3.39
C LEU A 443 0.94 5.53 3.09
N GLY A 444 0.51 5.10 1.92
CA GLY A 444 -0.89 5.22 1.50
C GLY A 444 -1.71 3.93 1.48
N ARG A 445 -1.16 2.78 1.93
CA ARG A 445 -1.88 1.49 1.88
C ARG A 445 -2.46 1.01 3.21
N SER A 446 -2.21 1.70 4.32
CA SER A 446 -2.66 1.26 5.65
C SER A 446 -3.95 1.92 6.15
N ALA A 447 -4.55 2.81 5.36
CA ALA A 447 -5.79 3.53 5.71
C ALA A 447 -6.82 3.49 4.56
N ARG A 448 -6.89 2.37 3.84
CA ARG A 448 -7.97 2.10 2.89
C ARG A 448 -8.52 0.73 3.15
#